data_d0b2dd493f6f79192414de013b271560
#
_entry.id   d0b2dd493f6f79192414de013b271560
#
_cell.length_a   1.000
_cell.length_b   1.000
_cell.length_c   1.000
_cell.angle_alpha   90.00
_cell.angle_beta   90.00
_cell.angle_gamma   90.00
#
_symmetry.space_group_name_H-M   'P 1'
#
loop_
_entity.id
_entity.type
_entity.pdbx_description
1 polymer ?
#
loop_
_entity_poly.entity_id
_entity_poly.type
_entity_poly.pdbx_seq_one_letter_code
_entity_poly.pdbx_strand_id
1 'polypeptide(L)'
;MRKYAYGLRLLLALVLASGIFVTAAPMQMEAKETQAYTTQDLNEQLVMATLWMQTSAEFRALCYQAFNLARMNLDAFLDSHKSAKPVAVIVDADETVIDNSAYEAFLIGQNFGYSSKTWNPWMQAAQATAMPGALEFLKYAESRNVEIFYVTNRKMVGYEGTEKNLKALGFPNVDPKHLLLRTGSSDKQERRNMVEKDYEVALLMGDNHNDFHSAFRNKSVAERFAETDRFKDSWGTKFIVLPNPTYGDWEGSVYEGNWGASDAEKDQMRKGLLKRWNYQP
;
A
#
# COMPACT_ATOMS: atom_id res chain seq x y z
N MET A 1 -85.30 -81.74 -0.48
CA MET A 1 -86.30 -80.82 -0.93
C MET A 1 -85.72 -79.43 -1.26
N ARG A 2 -85.99 -78.94 -2.48
CA ARG A 2 -85.74 -77.62 -3.05
C ARG A 2 -84.32 -76.96 -2.83
N LYS A 3 -83.45 -76.98 -3.87
CA LYS A 3 -83.32 -76.04 -5.00
C LYS A 3 -83.43 -74.61 -4.63
N TYR A 4 -82.31 -73.83 -4.81
CA TYR A 4 -82.33 -72.56 -5.53
C TYR A 4 -80.84 -72.27 -5.98
N ALA A 5 -80.69 -72.07 -7.28
CA ALA A 5 -79.50 -71.60 -7.94
C ALA A 5 -79.60 -70.07 -8.05
N TYR A 6 -78.55 -69.31 -7.76
CA TYR A 6 -78.42 -67.95 -8.20
C TYR A 6 -77.07 -67.79 -8.97
N GLY A 7 -77.28 -67.37 -10.20
CA GLY A 7 -76.11 -67.08 -11.09
C GLY A 7 -75.42 -65.77 -10.73
N LEU A 8 -74.14 -65.89 -10.70
CA LEU A 8 -73.25 -64.74 -10.52
C LEU A 8 -72.87 -64.21 -11.91
N ARG A 9 -73.36 -63.02 -12.23
CA ARG A 9 -72.92 -62.23 -13.42
C ARG A 9 -71.56 -61.60 -13.13
N LEU A 10 -70.55 -62.00 -13.89
CA LEU A 10 -69.23 -61.37 -13.90
C LEU A 10 -69.34 -60.06 -14.66
N LEU A 11 -69.18 -58.93 -13.98
CA LEU A 11 -68.96 -57.59 -14.57
C LEU A 11 -67.45 -57.43 -14.70
N LEU A 12 -66.93 -57.45 -15.93
CA LEU A 12 -65.56 -57.07 -16.22
C LEU A 12 -65.46 -55.53 -16.22
N ALA A 13 -64.88 -54.99 -15.21
CA ALA A 13 -64.51 -53.56 -15.20
C ALA A 13 -63.11 -53.39 -15.83
N LEU A 14 -63.06 -52.77 -17.00
CA LEU A 14 -61.83 -52.33 -17.63
C LEU A 14 -61.31 -51.08 -16.86
N VAL A 15 -60.25 -51.23 -16.11
CA VAL A 15 -59.52 -50.07 -15.55
C VAL A 15 -58.52 -49.63 -16.59
N LEU A 16 -58.77 -48.53 -17.28
CA LEU A 16 -57.83 -47.82 -18.11
C LEU A 16 -56.87 -47.05 -17.17
N ALA A 17 -55.68 -47.62 -16.95
CA ALA A 17 -54.60 -46.91 -16.27
C ALA A 17 -53.97 -45.93 -17.25
N SER A 18 -54.38 -44.65 -17.17
CA SER A 18 -53.66 -43.55 -17.82
C SER A 18 -52.36 -43.29 -17.09
N GLY A 19 -51.28 -43.88 -17.56
CA GLY A 19 -49.91 -43.58 -17.08
C GLY A 19 -49.52 -42.15 -17.47
N ILE A 20 -49.51 -41.22 -16.52
CA ILE A 20 -48.92 -39.93 -16.69
C ILE A 20 -47.40 -40.11 -16.62
N PHE A 21 -46.72 -40.17 -17.78
CA PHE A 21 -45.29 -40.05 -17.85
C PHE A 21 -44.89 -38.61 -17.52
N VAL A 22 -44.54 -38.35 -16.27
CA VAL A 22 -43.83 -37.11 -15.91
C VAL A 22 -42.40 -37.26 -16.41
N THR A 23 -42.11 -36.73 -17.60
CA THR A 23 -40.73 -36.55 -18.05
C THR A 23 -40.10 -35.49 -17.18
N ALA A 24 -39.30 -35.90 -16.20
CA ALA A 24 -38.41 -34.98 -15.49
C ALA A 24 -37.43 -34.43 -16.53
N ALA A 25 -37.63 -33.23 -16.98
CA ALA A 25 -36.63 -32.49 -17.72
C ALA A 25 -35.36 -32.42 -16.85
N PRO A 26 -34.16 -32.72 -17.41
CA PRO A 26 -32.93 -32.54 -16.64
C PRO A 26 -32.86 -31.08 -16.25
N MET A 27 -32.84 -30.80 -14.93
CA MET A 27 -32.54 -29.49 -14.39
C MET A 27 -31.08 -29.22 -14.79
N GLN A 28 -30.90 -28.47 -15.90
CA GLN A 28 -29.61 -27.90 -16.21
C GLN A 28 -29.25 -26.97 -15.01
N MET A 29 -28.40 -27.48 -14.14
CA MET A 29 -27.64 -26.58 -13.25
C MET A 29 -26.80 -25.74 -14.21
N GLU A 30 -27.25 -24.50 -14.46
CA GLU A 30 -26.37 -23.48 -14.99
C GLU A 30 -25.16 -23.45 -14.06
N ALA A 31 -24.01 -23.91 -14.56
CA ALA A 31 -22.76 -23.70 -13.89
C ALA A 31 -22.63 -22.17 -13.80
N LYS A 32 -22.77 -21.63 -12.56
CA LYS A 32 -22.51 -20.22 -12.28
C LYS A 32 -21.07 -20.00 -12.78
N GLU A 33 -20.91 -19.34 -13.92
CA GLU A 33 -19.59 -18.91 -14.36
C GLU A 33 -18.95 -18.21 -13.16
N THR A 34 -17.92 -18.81 -12.60
CA THR A 34 -17.10 -18.16 -11.58
C THR A 34 -16.44 -16.98 -12.28
N GLN A 35 -16.99 -15.81 -12.08
CA GLN A 35 -16.42 -14.58 -12.61
C GLN A 35 -14.94 -14.55 -12.24
N ALA A 36 -14.07 -14.41 -13.26
CA ALA A 36 -12.64 -14.36 -13.02
C ALA A 36 -12.31 -13.16 -12.12
N TYR A 37 -11.43 -13.37 -11.15
CA TYR A 37 -10.93 -12.31 -10.28
C TYR A 37 -10.18 -11.27 -11.12
N THR A 38 -10.51 -10.01 -10.97
CA THR A 38 -10.03 -8.91 -11.83
C THR A 38 -9.13 -7.96 -11.06
N THR A 39 -8.43 -7.08 -11.78
CA THR A 39 -7.68 -5.97 -11.17
C THR A 39 -8.59 -5.04 -10.38
N GLN A 40 -9.83 -4.85 -10.81
CA GLN A 40 -10.82 -4.07 -10.06
C GLN A 40 -11.08 -4.70 -8.68
N ASP A 41 -11.27 -6.03 -8.62
CA ASP A 41 -11.47 -6.73 -7.34
C ASP A 41 -10.27 -6.57 -6.41
N LEU A 42 -9.04 -6.56 -6.96
CA LEU A 42 -7.83 -6.35 -6.18
C LEU A 42 -7.74 -4.90 -5.67
N ASN A 43 -8.09 -3.93 -6.50
CA ASN A 43 -8.08 -2.50 -6.14
C ASN A 43 -9.12 -2.17 -5.05
N GLU A 44 -10.25 -2.90 -4.99
CA GLU A 44 -11.23 -2.72 -3.90
C GLU A 44 -10.63 -2.99 -2.50
N GLN A 45 -9.54 -3.74 -2.42
CA GLN A 45 -8.84 -3.94 -1.14
C GLN A 45 -8.13 -2.67 -0.62
N LEU A 46 -7.93 -1.65 -1.47
CA LEU A 46 -7.36 -0.36 -1.08
C LEU A 46 -8.35 0.53 -0.30
N VAL A 47 -9.65 0.26 -0.38
CA VAL A 47 -10.69 1.15 0.15
C VAL A 47 -10.45 1.51 1.60
N MET A 48 -10.28 0.54 2.50
CA MET A 48 -10.14 0.83 3.93
C MET A 48 -8.81 1.51 4.26
N ALA A 49 -7.72 1.13 3.58
CA ALA A 49 -6.42 1.75 3.76
C ALA A 49 -6.43 3.23 3.31
N THR A 50 -6.94 3.49 2.12
CA THR A 50 -7.06 4.85 1.56
C THR A 50 -8.01 5.71 2.39
N LEU A 51 -9.17 5.16 2.78
CA LEU A 51 -10.13 5.87 3.63
C LEU A 51 -9.51 6.25 4.98
N TRP A 52 -8.73 5.34 5.58
CA TRP A 52 -8.04 5.61 6.84
C TRP A 52 -7.03 6.75 6.70
N MET A 53 -6.25 6.81 5.63
CA MET A 53 -5.34 7.93 5.36
C MET A 53 -6.08 9.26 5.22
N GLN A 54 -7.20 9.27 4.46
CA GLN A 54 -7.91 10.51 4.13
C GLN A 54 -8.81 11.03 5.24
N THR A 55 -9.28 10.18 6.15
CA THR A 55 -10.37 10.54 7.06
C THR A 55 -10.07 10.30 8.53
N SER A 56 -9.07 9.46 8.89
CA SER A 56 -8.86 9.17 10.31
C SER A 56 -8.04 10.25 11.01
N ALA A 57 -8.50 10.64 12.20
CA ALA A 57 -7.74 11.51 13.08
C ALA A 57 -6.46 10.84 13.59
N GLU A 58 -6.47 9.52 13.71
CA GLU A 58 -5.35 8.69 14.13
C GLU A 58 -4.19 8.74 13.14
N PHE A 59 -4.48 8.71 11.83
CA PHE A 59 -3.46 8.90 10.79
C PHE A 59 -2.76 10.25 10.95
N ARG A 60 -3.55 11.34 11.10
CA ARG A 60 -2.98 12.68 11.34
C ARG A 60 -2.14 12.74 12.60
N ALA A 61 -2.62 12.13 13.69
CA ALA A 61 -1.89 12.10 14.95
C ALA A 61 -0.56 11.33 14.84
N LEU A 62 -0.52 10.21 14.10
CA LEU A 62 0.71 9.46 13.84
C LEU A 62 1.71 10.28 13.02
N CYS A 63 1.24 11.01 11.99
CA CYS A 63 2.10 11.91 11.22
C CYS A 63 2.68 13.01 12.12
N TYR A 64 1.86 13.71 12.90
CA TYR A 64 2.36 14.72 13.85
C TYR A 64 3.32 14.12 14.88
N GLN A 65 3.04 12.93 15.40
CA GLN A 65 3.95 12.23 16.33
C GLN A 65 5.31 11.98 15.67
N ALA A 66 5.34 11.51 14.43
CA ALA A 66 6.58 11.28 13.68
C ALA A 66 7.39 12.57 13.51
N PHE A 67 6.77 13.68 13.08
CA PHE A 67 7.45 14.95 12.88
C PHE A 67 7.86 15.63 14.20
N ASN A 68 7.06 15.52 15.26
CA ASN A 68 7.44 16.00 16.59
C ASN A 68 8.67 15.24 17.12
N LEU A 69 8.70 13.92 16.94
CA LEU A 69 9.84 13.08 17.32
C LEU A 69 11.08 13.43 16.48
N ALA A 70 10.90 13.66 15.17
CA ALA A 70 11.96 14.14 14.30
C ALA A 70 12.55 15.46 14.79
N ARG A 71 11.71 16.42 15.20
CA ARG A 71 12.16 17.70 15.75
C ARG A 71 12.97 17.52 17.03
N MET A 72 12.48 16.74 17.98
CA MET A 72 13.19 16.48 19.25
C MET A 72 14.57 15.87 19.02
N ASN A 73 14.65 14.88 18.11
CA ASN A 73 15.92 14.23 17.79
C ASN A 73 16.86 15.13 16.99
N LEU A 74 16.34 15.98 16.11
CA LEU A 74 17.15 16.96 15.40
C LEU A 74 17.78 17.96 16.37
N ASP A 75 17.01 18.48 17.34
CA ASP A 75 17.52 19.38 18.36
C ASP A 75 18.62 18.72 19.20
N ALA A 76 18.38 17.50 19.68
CA ALA A 76 19.38 16.74 20.44
C ALA A 76 20.64 16.44 19.62
N PHE A 77 20.49 16.16 18.32
CA PHE A 77 21.61 15.98 17.41
C PHE A 77 22.41 17.27 17.26
N LEU A 78 21.75 18.41 17.00
CA LEU A 78 22.41 19.70 16.82
C LEU A 78 23.15 20.17 18.08
N ASP A 79 22.57 19.94 19.26
CA ASP A 79 23.19 20.29 20.55
C ASP A 79 24.48 19.50 20.82
N SER A 80 24.58 18.27 20.30
CA SER A 80 25.75 17.40 20.45
C SER A 80 26.71 17.44 19.25
N HIS A 81 26.30 18.03 18.14
CA HIS A 81 27.05 18.04 16.88
C HIS A 81 28.36 18.84 17.00
N LYS A 82 29.46 18.18 16.66
CA LYS A 82 30.83 18.77 16.73
C LYS A 82 31.60 18.68 15.41
N SER A 83 30.98 18.06 14.40
CA SER A 83 31.62 17.92 13.08
C SER A 83 31.69 19.26 12.36
N ALA A 84 32.69 19.42 11.49
CA ALA A 84 32.78 20.56 10.58
C ALA A 84 31.84 20.44 9.37
N LYS A 85 31.26 19.25 9.13
CA LYS A 85 30.29 19.05 8.04
C LYS A 85 28.98 19.74 8.37
N PRO A 86 28.31 20.38 7.40
CA PRO A 86 26.97 20.86 7.57
C PRO A 86 26.00 19.69 7.83
N VAL A 87 24.92 19.97 8.53
CA VAL A 87 23.91 18.98 8.89
C VAL A 87 22.82 18.88 7.83
N ALA A 88 22.37 17.69 7.55
CA ALA A 88 21.22 17.44 6.67
C ALA A 88 20.22 16.46 7.28
N VAL A 89 18.97 16.55 6.80
CA VAL A 89 17.97 15.51 6.92
C VAL A 89 17.66 14.97 5.52
N ILE A 90 17.47 13.66 5.42
CA ILE A 90 17.03 13.01 4.19
C ILE A 90 15.59 12.56 4.41
N VAL A 91 14.72 12.95 3.49
CA VAL A 91 13.30 12.56 3.50
C VAL A 91 12.92 11.88 2.18
N ASP A 92 12.05 10.88 2.22
CA ASP A 92 11.34 10.47 1.02
C ASP A 92 10.28 11.52 0.64
N ALA A 93 9.69 11.39 -0.55
CA ALA A 93 8.63 12.29 -1.00
C ALA A 93 7.24 11.70 -0.75
N ASP A 94 6.94 10.55 -1.38
CA ASP A 94 5.62 9.95 -1.43
C ASP A 94 5.24 9.33 -0.08
N GLU A 95 4.07 9.63 0.44
CA GLU A 95 3.55 9.22 1.75
C GLU A 95 4.48 9.55 2.94
N THR A 96 5.45 10.42 2.67
CA THR A 96 6.38 10.95 3.68
C THR A 96 6.22 12.45 3.86
N VAL A 97 6.41 13.24 2.80
CA VAL A 97 6.20 14.70 2.86
C VAL A 97 4.99 15.15 2.04
N ILE A 98 4.59 14.39 1.02
CA ILE A 98 3.38 14.60 0.22
C ILE A 98 2.48 13.36 0.24
N ASP A 99 1.17 13.59 0.24
CA ASP A 99 0.09 12.62 0.31
C ASP A 99 -0.45 12.35 -1.09
N ASN A 100 -0.30 11.11 -1.56
CA ASN A 100 -0.84 10.65 -2.84
C ASN A 100 -2.11 9.80 -2.69
N SER A 101 -2.75 9.79 -1.54
CA SER A 101 -3.96 9.00 -1.30
C SER A 101 -5.08 9.27 -2.32
N ALA A 102 -5.09 10.46 -2.93
CA ALA A 102 -6.00 10.78 -4.04
C ALA A 102 -5.73 9.93 -5.29
N TYR A 103 -4.46 9.58 -5.56
CA TYR A 103 -4.12 8.64 -6.63
C TYR A 103 -4.52 7.20 -6.26
N GLU A 104 -4.32 6.78 -5.03
CA GLU A 104 -4.78 5.47 -4.56
C GLU A 104 -6.31 5.35 -4.63
N ALA A 105 -7.04 6.40 -4.23
CA ALA A 105 -8.48 6.47 -4.39
C ALA A 105 -8.93 6.40 -5.87
N PHE A 106 -8.15 6.98 -6.79
CA PHE A 106 -8.44 6.89 -8.22
C PHE A 106 -8.33 5.46 -8.75
N LEU A 107 -7.46 4.61 -8.21
CA LEU A 107 -7.34 3.21 -8.63
C LEU A 107 -8.54 2.35 -8.21
N ILE A 108 -9.24 2.72 -7.14
CA ILE A 108 -10.42 1.99 -6.66
C ILE A 108 -11.51 2.03 -7.74
N GLY A 109 -12.08 0.87 -8.03
CA GLY A 109 -13.08 0.72 -9.09
C GLY A 109 -12.52 0.62 -10.51
N GLN A 110 -11.20 0.80 -10.71
CA GLN A 110 -10.57 0.67 -12.03
C GLN A 110 -10.14 -0.78 -12.30
N ASN A 111 -10.26 -1.22 -13.55
CA ASN A 111 -9.74 -2.53 -13.98
C ASN A 111 -8.30 -2.43 -14.53
N PHE A 112 -7.49 -1.58 -13.92
CA PHE A 112 -6.04 -1.46 -14.10
C PHE A 112 -5.40 -1.02 -12.79
N GLY A 113 -4.19 -1.46 -12.52
CA GLY A 113 -3.43 -1.07 -11.34
C GLY A 113 -2.45 0.08 -11.62
N TYR A 114 -1.57 0.33 -10.64
CA TYR A 114 -0.46 1.27 -10.77
C TYR A 114 0.34 1.02 -12.06
N SER A 115 0.59 2.06 -12.80
CA SER A 115 1.44 2.04 -14.00
C SER A 115 2.03 3.42 -14.28
N SER A 116 3.13 3.47 -15.04
CA SER A 116 3.67 4.74 -15.49
C SER A 116 2.69 5.54 -16.35
N LYS A 117 1.69 4.90 -16.98
CA LYS A 117 0.67 5.58 -17.80
C LYS A 117 -0.26 6.45 -16.95
N THR A 118 -0.54 6.05 -15.74
CA THR A 118 -1.43 6.77 -14.81
C THR A 118 -0.64 7.59 -13.79
N TRP A 119 0.50 7.08 -13.32
CA TRP A 119 1.34 7.75 -12.34
C TRP A 119 2.06 9.00 -12.90
N ASN A 120 2.59 8.94 -14.13
CA ASN A 120 3.27 10.11 -14.71
C ASN A 120 2.34 11.34 -14.84
N PRO A 121 1.08 11.20 -15.36
CA PRO A 121 0.12 12.31 -15.33
C PRO A 121 -0.19 12.83 -13.92
N TRP A 122 -0.30 11.96 -12.90
CA TRP A 122 -0.49 12.38 -11.51
C TRP A 122 0.68 13.24 -11.01
N MET A 123 1.92 12.79 -11.22
CA MET A 123 3.10 13.59 -10.86
C MET A 123 3.10 14.95 -11.57
N GLN A 124 2.76 15.01 -12.86
CA GLN A 124 2.72 16.25 -13.64
C GLN A 124 1.58 17.17 -13.23
N ALA A 125 0.47 16.64 -12.76
CA ALA A 125 -0.64 17.43 -12.23
C ALA A 125 -0.24 18.27 -11.01
N ALA A 126 0.76 17.83 -10.24
CA ALA A 126 1.30 18.52 -9.09
C ALA A 126 0.20 18.87 -8.05
N GLN A 127 -0.68 17.91 -7.73
CA GLN A 127 -1.86 18.08 -6.89
C GLN A 127 -1.80 17.35 -5.55
N ALA A 128 -0.70 16.62 -5.29
CA ALA A 128 -0.50 15.98 -3.99
C ALA A 128 -0.47 17.05 -2.89
N THR A 129 -1.12 16.77 -1.76
CA THR A 129 -1.15 17.66 -0.58
C THR A 129 0.03 17.38 0.35
N ALA A 130 0.31 18.27 1.30
CA ALA A 130 1.35 18.00 2.28
C ALA A 130 0.87 16.98 3.33
N MET A 131 1.75 16.05 3.71
CA MET A 131 1.52 15.20 4.87
C MET A 131 1.42 16.06 6.15
N PRO A 132 0.51 15.71 7.09
CA PRO A 132 0.33 16.49 8.32
C PRO A 132 1.63 16.64 9.11
N GLY A 133 2.06 17.88 9.36
CA GLY A 133 3.29 18.21 10.11
C GLY A 133 4.57 18.25 9.27
N ALA A 134 4.56 17.79 8.03
CA ALA A 134 5.76 17.74 7.19
C ALA A 134 6.33 19.12 6.88
N LEU A 135 5.48 20.05 6.43
CA LEU A 135 5.90 21.40 6.07
C LEU A 135 6.47 22.16 7.26
N GLU A 136 5.79 22.07 8.40
CA GLU A 136 6.21 22.72 9.64
C GLU A 136 7.56 22.23 10.12
N PHE A 137 7.77 20.90 10.09
CA PHE A 137 9.05 20.30 10.48
C PHE A 137 10.18 20.70 9.53
N LEU A 138 9.99 20.64 8.22
CA LEU A 138 11.04 20.94 7.26
C LEU A 138 11.41 22.44 7.26
N LYS A 139 10.44 23.33 7.42
CA LYS A 139 10.72 24.76 7.66
C LYS A 139 11.46 25.00 8.97
N TYR A 140 11.12 24.24 10.01
CA TYR A 140 11.87 24.28 11.25
C TYR A 140 13.32 23.87 11.05
N ALA A 141 13.58 22.74 10.37
CA ALA A 141 14.92 22.27 10.07
C ALA A 141 15.74 23.30 9.27
N GLU A 142 15.14 23.89 8.23
CA GLU A 142 15.73 25.00 7.47
C GLU A 142 16.10 26.20 8.38
N SER A 143 15.22 26.59 9.30
CA SER A 143 15.48 27.69 10.24
C SER A 143 16.64 27.41 11.22
N ARG A 144 17.01 26.13 11.37
CA ARG A 144 18.18 25.68 12.15
C ARG A 144 19.44 25.49 11.29
N ASN A 145 19.46 25.98 10.05
CA ASN A 145 20.53 25.80 9.06
C ASN A 145 20.81 24.32 8.75
N VAL A 146 19.77 23.48 8.74
CA VAL A 146 19.83 22.08 8.32
C VAL A 146 19.33 21.98 6.89
N GLU A 147 20.10 21.34 5.99
CA GLU A 147 19.67 21.17 4.60
C GLU A 147 18.77 19.93 4.46
N ILE A 148 17.77 20.03 3.59
CA ILE A 148 16.78 18.99 3.36
C ILE A 148 17.02 18.36 1.99
N PHE A 149 17.24 17.03 1.95
CA PHE A 149 17.36 16.25 0.72
C PHE A 149 16.14 15.36 0.53
N TYR A 150 15.47 15.50 -0.60
CA TYR A 150 14.36 14.67 -1.02
C TYR A 150 14.89 13.51 -1.85
N VAL A 151 15.02 12.31 -1.26
CA VAL A 151 15.52 11.12 -1.94
C VAL A 151 14.34 10.22 -2.29
N THR A 152 13.82 10.36 -3.50
CA THR A 152 12.57 9.72 -3.93
C THR A 152 12.75 8.73 -5.08
N ASN A 153 11.89 7.71 -5.15
CA ASN A 153 11.84 6.78 -6.27
C ASN A 153 10.97 7.27 -7.44
N ARG A 154 10.45 8.50 -7.38
CA ARG A 154 9.90 9.16 -8.56
C ARG A 154 10.97 9.19 -9.66
N LYS A 155 10.58 8.85 -10.90
CA LYS A 155 11.50 8.85 -12.05
C LYS A 155 11.73 10.26 -12.56
N MET A 156 12.86 10.50 -13.25
CA MET A 156 13.22 11.80 -13.80
C MET A 156 12.15 12.42 -14.71
N VAL A 157 11.33 11.61 -15.38
CA VAL A 157 10.17 12.10 -16.14
C VAL A 157 9.18 12.90 -15.30
N GLY A 158 9.14 12.67 -13.99
CA GLY A 158 8.29 13.38 -13.04
C GLY A 158 8.97 14.57 -12.36
N TYR A 159 10.21 14.94 -12.71
CA TYR A 159 10.99 15.96 -12.03
C TYR A 159 10.25 17.30 -11.94
N GLU A 160 9.83 17.85 -13.09
CA GLU A 160 9.17 19.17 -13.16
C GLU A 160 7.87 19.20 -12.35
N GLY A 161 7.04 18.14 -12.45
CA GLY A 161 5.80 18.05 -11.69
C GLY A 161 6.04 17.93 -10.18
N THR A 162 7.07 17.15 -9.79
CA THR A 162 7.45 17.01 -8.38
C THR A 162 8.00 18.32 -7.81
N GLU A 163 8.91 18.96 -8.53
CA GLU A 163 9.46 20.27 -8.15
C GLU A 163 8.36 21.32 -8.01
N LYS A 164 7.47 21.41 -9.00
CA LYS A 164 6.30 22.31 -8.98
C LYS A 164 5.41 22.05 -7.77
N ASN A 165 5.12 20.79 -7.46
CA ASN A 165 4.25 20.45 -6.33
C ASN A 165 4.88 20.83 -5.00
N LEU A 166 6.13 20.45 -4.76
CA LEU A 166 6.83 20.77 -3.51
C LEU A 166 7.00 22.27 -3.34
N LYS A 167 7.35 23.03 -4.41
CA LYS A 167 7.44 24.50 -4.38
C LYS A 167 6.09 25.15 -4.08
N ALA A 168 5.01 24.68 -4.72
CA ALA A 168 3.67 25.21 -4.50
C ALA A 168 3.18 25.03 -3.05
N LEU A 169 3.59 23.91 -2.41
CA LEU A 169 3.31 23.64 -1.00
C LEU A 169 4.23 24.44 -0.06
N GLY A 170 5.28 25.08 -0.58
CA GLY A 170 6.21 25.91 0.18
C GLY A 170 7.30 25.13 0.92
N PHE A 171 7.63 23.92 0.46
CA PHE A 171 8.75 23.14 1.00
C PHE A 171 10.10 23.78 0.70
N PRO A 172 11.07 23.73 1.64
CA PRO A 172 12.41 24.30 1.47
C PRO A 172 13.31 23.40 0.61
N ASN A 173 14.43 23.96 0.13
CA ASN A 173 15.48 23.23 -0.62
C ASN A 173 14.96 22.46 -1.85
N VAL A 174 13.97 22.99 -2.57
CA VAL A 174 13.42 22.32 -3.76
C VAL A 174 14.16 22.85 -5.00
N ASP A 175 15.30 22.22 -5.28
CA ASP A 175 16.19 22.52 -6.40
C ASP A 175 16.95 21.26 -6.86
N PRO A 176 17.73 21.29 -7.99
CA PRO A 176 18.42 20.12 -8.52
C PRO A 176 19.48 19.50 -7.59
N LYS A 177 20.02 20.24 -6.63
CA LYS A 177 20.98 19.71 -5.65
C LYS A 177 20.28 18.82 -4.62
N HIS A 178 19.07 19.21 -4.22
CA HIS A 178 18.38 18.61 -3.09
C HIS A 178 17.29 17.61 -3.49
N LEU A 179 16.75 17.72 -4.71
CA LEU A 179 15.69 16.86 -5.22
C LEU A 179 16.28 15.70 -6.02
N LEU A 180 16.58 14.58 -5.33
CA LEU A 180 17.29 13.43 -5.86
C LEU A 180 16.31 12.34 -6.31
N LEU A 181 15.84 12.43 -7.56
CA LEU A 181 14.95 11.45 -8.18
C LEU A 181 15.71 10.20 -8.62
N ARG A 182 14.95 9.14 -8.88
CA ARG A 182 15.49 7.88 -9.39
C ARG A 182 15.92 8.00 -10.84
N THR A 183 17.20 7.74 -11.12
CA THR A 183 17.77 7.65 -12.47
C THR A 183 17.99 6.22 -12.95
N GLY A 184 18.14 5.27 -12.03
CA GLY A 184 18.42 3.86 -12.31
C GLY A 184 17.78 2.95 -11.28
N SER A 185 18.57 2.47 -10.32
CA SER A 185 18.09 1.60 -9.26
C SER A 185 17.04 2.27 -8.37
N SER A 186 16.06 1.47 -7.88
CA SER A 186 15.17 1.89 -6.81
C SER A 186 15.83 1.89 -5.44
N ASP A 187 17.05 1.34 -5.33
CA ASP A 187 17.85 1.48 -4.11
C ASP A 187 18.23 2.95 -3.89
N LYS A 188 17.91 3.44 -2.72
CA LYS A 188 18.24 4.83 -2.35
C LYS A 188 19.64 4.97 -1.76
N GLN A 189 20.38 3.87 -1.53
CA GLN A 189 21.67 3.91 -0.84
C GLN A 189 22.71 4.80 -1.55
N GLU A 190 22.80 4.70 -2.88
CA GLU A 190 23.76 5.54 -3.61
C GLU A 190 23.43 7.04 -3.45
N ARG A 191 22.16 7.40 -3.50
CA ARG A 191 21.71 8.79 -3.32
C ARG A 191 21.91 9.27 -1.90
N ARG A 192 21.71 8.41 -0.87
CA ARG A 192 22.09 8.73 0.51
C ARG A 192 23.58 8.92 0.66
N ASN A 193 24.40 8.03 0.08
CA ASN A 193 25.86 8.15 0.12
C ASN A 193 26.36 9.46 -0.53
N MET A 194 25.70 9.95 -1.59
CA MET A 194 26.02 11.25 -2.19
C MET A 194 25.82 12.39 -1.18
N VAL A 195 24.75 12.36 -0.41
CA VAL A 195 24.50 13.35 0.64
C VAL A 195 25.49 13.17 1.78
N GLU A 196 25.72 11.97 2.28
CA GLU A 196 26.61 11.66 3.41
C GLU A 196 28.08 12.00 3.14
N LYS A 197 28.48 12.10 1.86
CA LYS A 197 29.81 12.56 1.48
C LYS A 197 30.08 13.98 1.98
N ASP A 198 29.14 14.88 1.81
CA ASP A 198 29.30 16.30 2.06
C ASP A 198 28.59 16.80 3.33
N TYR A 199 27.65 16.02 3.85
CA TYR A 199 26.79 16.36 5.00
C TYR A 199 26.87 15.30 6.10
N GLU A 200 26.62 15.72 7.33
CA GLU A 200 26.29 14.79 8.41
C GLU A 200 24.77 14.64 8.51
N VAL A 201 24.29 13.44 8.23
CA VAL A 201 22.86 13.14 8.15
C VAL A 201 22.32 12.85 9.55
N ALA A 202 21.55 13.79 10.10
CA ALA A 202 20.93 13.67 11.41
C ALA A 202 19.78 12.66 11.41
N LEU A 203 18.88 12.74 10.41
CA LEU A 203 17.67 11.95 10.35
C LEU A 203 17.45 11.37 8.93
N LEU A 204 16.87 10.18 8.88
CA LEU A 204 16.25 9.60 7.69
C LEU A 204 14.75 9.46 7.96
N MET A 205 13.92 9.91 7.02
CA MET A 205 12.46 9.88 7.16
C MET A 205 11.84 9.23 5.91
N GLY A 206 10.90 8.34 6.12
CA GLY A 206 10.23 7.61 5.05
C GLY A 206 9.04 6.79 5.55
N ASP A 207 8.22 6.30 4.63
CA ASP A 207 7.11 5.39 4.91
C ASP A 207 7.52 3.92 4.68
N ASN A 208 8.63 3.71 3.94
CA ASN A 208 9.11 2.39 3.57
C ASN A 208 10.51 2.12 4.16
N HIS A 209 10.73 0.95 4.73
CA HIS A 209 12.01 0.60 5.35
C HIS A 209 13.22 0.70 4.40
N ASN A 210 12.99 0.59 3.08
CA ASN A 210 14.06 0.80 2.08
C ASN A 210 14.54 2.26 2.00
N ASP A 211 13.81 3.21 2.60
CA ASP A 211 14.22 4.60 2.73
C ASP A 211 15.36 4.77 3.72
N PHE A 212 15.44 3.86 4.68
CA PHE A 212 16.43 3.90 5.76
C PHE A 212 17.69 3.11 5.45
N HIS A 213 17.54 1.87 4.94
CA HIS A 213 18.68 1.00 4.70
C HIS A 213 18.39 -0.06 3.63
N SER A 214 19.38 -0.35 2.76
CA SER A 214 19.25 -1.37 1.70
C SER A 214 19.12 -2.81 2.21
N ALA A 215 19.42 -3.08 3.49
CA ALA A 215 19.21 -4.39 4.11
C ALA A 215 17.74 -4.87 4.08
N PHE A 216 16.78 -3.96 3.94
CA PHE A 216 15.36 -4.29 3.87
C PHE A 216 14.87 -4.73 2.48
N ARG A 217 15.72 -4.62 1.47
CA ARG A 217 15.34 -4.91 0.09
C ARG A 217 15.24 -6.40 -0.19
N ASN A 218 14.28 -6.77 -1.04
CA ASN A 218 14.09 -8.14 -1.54
C ASN A 218 14.06 -9.18 -0.41
N LYS A 219 13.39 -8.86 0.69
CA LYS A 219 13.27 -9.68 1.88
C LYS A 219 11.86 -10.24 1.99
N SER A 220 11.76 -11.48 2.49
CA SER A 220 10.49 -12.04 2.95
C SER A 220 9.94 -11.27 4.15
N VAL A 221 8.68 -11.48 4.50
CA VAL A 221 8.04 -10.87 5.67
C VAL A 221 8.85 -11.15 6.95
N ALA A 222 9.27 -12.41 7.16
CA ALA A 222 10.03 -12.80 8.34
C ALA A 222 11.42 -12.13 8.40
N GLU A 223 12.11 -12.05 7.26
CA GLU A 223 13.40 -11.37 7.19
C GLU A 223 13.27 -9.85 7.43
N ARG A 224 12.20 -9.21 6.92
CA ARG A 224 11.95 -7.78 7.20
C ARG A 224 11.71 -7.55 8.69
N PHE A 225 10.98 -8.44 9.36
CA PHE A 225 10.81 -8.35 10.82
C PHE A 225 12.15 -8.46 11.54
N ALA A 226 12.97 -9.44 11.18
CA ALA A 226 14.29 -9.62 11.79
C ALA A 226 15.22 -8.41 11.56
N GLU A 227 15.20 -7.82 10.35
CA GLU A 227 15.94 -6.58 10.09
C GLU A 227 15.39 -5.38 10.88
N THR A 228 14.06 -5.28 11.02
CA THR A 228 13.44 -4.25 11.84
C THR A 228 13.90 -4.35 13.30
N ASP A 229 13.92 -5.57 13.85
CA ASP A 229 14.40 -5.82 15.21
C ASP A 229 15.90 -5.52 15.36
N ARG A 230 16.71 -5.79 14.33
CA ARG A 230 18.14 -5.44 14.31
C ARG A 230 18.39 -3.94 14.42
N PHE A 231 17.52 -3.12 13.84
CA PHE A 231 17.58 -1.67 13.88
C PHE A 231 16.70 -1.03 14.99
N LYS A 232 16.23 -1.82 15.97
CA LYS A 232 15.26 -1.37 16.98
C LYS A 232 15.63 -0.05 17.67
N ASP A 233 16.92 0.19 17.93
CA ASP A 233 17.41 1.38 18.61
C ASP A 233 17.51 2.62 17.67
N SER A 234 17.37 2.41 16.37
CA SER A 234 17.33 3.49 15.37
C SER A 234 15.93 4.04 15.12
N TRP A 235 14.90 3.22 15.35
CA TRP A 235 13.52 3.65 15.16
C TRP A 235 13.12 4.69 16.21
N GLY A 236 12.57 5.81 15.73
CA GLY A 236 12.21 6.91 16.60
C GLY A 236 13.39 7.75 17.08
N THR A 237 14.63 7.44 16.63
CA THR A 237 15.84 8.25 16.86
C THR A 237 16.38 8.78 15.54
N LYS A 238 17.21 8.03 14.85
CA LYS A 238 17.72 8.39 13.51
C LYS A 238 16.71 8.08 12.39
N PHE A 239 15.90 7.04 12.55
CA PHE A 239 14.92 6.57 11.57
C PHE A 239 13.51 6.94 12.02
N ILE A 240 12.85 7.79 11.25
CA ILE A 240 11.49 8.27 11.54
C ILE A 240 10.53 7.73 10.48
N VAL A 241 9.67 6.80 10.88
CA VAL A 241 8.72 6.12 9.99
C VAL A 241 7.40 6.88 9.94
N LEU A 242 6.90 7.13 8.74
CA LEU A 242 5.55 7.63 8.48
C LEU A 242 4.61 6.45 8.16
N PRO A 243 3.32 6.53 8.50
CA PRO A 243 2.38 5.46 8.22
C PRO A 243 1.95 5.44 6.74
N ASN A 244 2.07 4.28 6.08
CA ASN A 244 1.48 4.02 4.76
C ASN A 244 0.87 2.61 4.72
N PRO A 245 -0.46 2.47 4.78
CA PRO A 245 -1.16 1.20 4.69
C PRO A 245 -1.55 0.80 3.24
N THR A 246 -1.27 1.62 2.24
CA THR A 246 -1.80 1.43 0.88
C THR A 246 -0.87 0.61 0.00
N TYR A 247 0.44 0.90 0.00
CA TYR A 247 1.43 0.20 -0.81
C TYR A 247 2.82 0.26 -0.15
N GLY A 248 3.77 -0.51 -0.69
CA GLY A 248 5.17 -0.47 -0.26
C GLY A 248 5.89 -1.80 -0.48
N ASP A 249 7.18 -1.86 -0.15
CA ASP A 249 7.94 -3.12 -0.22
C ASP A 249 7.46 -4.17 0.79
N TRP A 250 6.69 -3.77 1.81
CA TRP A 250 5.99 -4.70 2.69
C TRP A 250 5.00 -5.57 1.92
N GLU A 251 4.29 -4.98 0.97
CA GLU A 251 3.37 -5.69 0.07
C GLU A 251 4.15 -6.62 -0.88
N GLY A 252 5.27 -6.14 -1.43
CA GLY A 252 6.16 -6.97 -2.26
C GLY A 252 6.69 -8.19 -1.52
N SER A 253 6.87 -8.10 -0.20
CA SER A 253 7.27 -9.22 0.65
C SER A 253 6.16 -10.27 0.80
N VAL A 254 4.89 -9.86 0.76
CA VAL A 254 3.73 -10.76 0.71
C VAL A 254 3.74 -11.61 -0.56
N TYR A 255 4.20 -11.03 -1.66
CA TYR A 255 4.29 -11.69 -2.97
C TYR A 255 5.62 -12.41 -3.21
N GLU A 256 6.49 -12.49 -2.20
CA GLU A 256 7.84 -13.04 -2.33
C GLU A 256 8.64 -12.40 -3.48
N GLY A 257 8.39 -11.12 -3.75
CA GLY A 257 8.96 -10.34 -4.84
C GLY A 257 8.33 -10.56 -6.21
N ASN A 258 7.35 -11.47 -6.34
CA ASN A 258 6.65 -11.73 -7.60
C ASN A 258 5.55 -10.69 -7.89
N TRP A 259 5.94 -9.48 -8.23
CA TRP A 259 5.02 -8.42 -8.64
C TRP A 259 4.23 -8.76 -9.93
N GLY A 260 4.72 -9.71 -10.74
CA GLY A 260 4.08 -10.18 -11.95
C GLY A 260 3.01 -11.25 -11.73
N ALA A 261 2.75 -11.68 -10.49
CA ALA A 261 1.67 -12.60 -10.19
C ALA A 261 0.32 -12.04 -10.66
N SER A 262 -0.60 -12.91 -11.07
CA SER A 262 -1.96 -12.52 -11.43
C SER A 262 -2.70 -11.92 -10.22
N ASP A 263 -3.74 -11.14 -10.47
CA ASP A 263 -4.50 -10.49 -9.41
C ASP A 263 -5.17 -11.51 -8.45
N ALA A 264 -5.61 -12.65 -8.99
CA ALA A 264 -6.13 -13.75 -8.18
C ALA A 264 -5.05 -14.38 -7.28
N GLU A 265 -3.82 -14.56 -7.79
CA GLU A 265 -2.70 -15.07 -6.99
C GLU A 265 -2.31 -14.08 -5.89
N LYS A 266 -2.24 -12.78 -6.22
CA LYS A 266 -1.99 -11.72 -5.23
C LYS A 266 -3.03 -11.72 -4.11
N ASP A 267 -4.32 -11.84 -4.46
CA ASP A 267 -5.40 -11.96 -3.47
C ASP A 267 -5.20 -13.18 -2.56
N GLN A 268 -4.87 -14.33 -3.14
CA GLN A 268 -4.61 -15.56 -2.37
C GLN A 268 -3.41 -15.39 -1.44
N MET A 269 -2.31 -14.79 -1.91
CA MET A 269 -1.11 -14.52 -1.10
C MET A 269 -1.42 -13.58 0.06
N ARG A 270 -2.13 -12.47 -0.19
CA ARG A 270 -2.57 -11.53 0.85
C ARG A 270 -3.41 -12.24 1.92
N LYS A 271 -4.46 -12.98 1.50
CA LYS A 271 -5.38 -13.69 2.40
C LYS A 271 -4.72 -14.88 3.12
N GLY A 272 -3.75 -15.52 2.48
CA GLY A 272 -3.02 -16.67 3.02
C GLY A 272 -2.12 -16.35 4.21
N LEU A 273 -1.60 -15.11 4.28
CA LEU A 273 -0.76 -14.68 5.40
C LEU A 273 -1.57 -14.22 6.63
N LEU A 274 -2.88 -14.07 6.50
CA LEU A 274 -3.73 -13.67 7.63
C LEU A 274 -3.85 -14.81 8.65
N LYS A 275 -3.48 -14.53 9.88
CA LYS A 275 -3.72 -15.44 11.02
C LYS A 275 -5.18 -15.31 11.43
N ARG A 276 -5.95 -16.39 11.26
CA ARG A 276 -7.38 -16.41 11.57
C ARG A 276 -7.62 -17.10 12.91
N TRP A 277 -8.56 -16.55 13.67
CA TRP A 277 -9.10 -17.24 14.81
C TRP A 277 -9.96 -18.43 14.34
N ASN A 278 -9.64 -19.63 14.80
CA ASN A 278 -10.43 -20.84 14.53
C ASN A 278 -11.56 -20.92 15.57
N TYR A 279 -12.68 -20.23 15.27
CA TYR A 279 -13.87 -20.32 16.10
C TYR A 279 -14.55 -21.68 15.85
N GLN A 280 -14.76 -22.44 16.92
CA GLN A 280 -15.62 -23.62 16.95
C GLN A 280 -16.83 -23.26 17.81
N PRO A 281 -18.06 -23.20 17.24
CA PRO A 281 -19.27 -22.88 17.96
C PRO A 281 -19.71 -24.01 18.94
#